data_03c99c285f85c97092f6d0ce458b4d74
#
_entry.id   03c99c285f85c97092f6d0ce458b4d74
#
_cell.length_a   1.000
_cell.length_b   1.000
_cell.length_c   1.000
_cell.angle_alpha   90.00
_cell.angle_beta   90.00
_cell.angle_gamma   90.00
#
_symmetry.space_group_name_H-M   'P 1'
#
loop_
_entity.id
_entity.type
_entity.pdbx_description
1 polymer ?
#
loop_
_entity_poly.entity_id
_entity_poly.type
_entity_poly.pdbx_seq_one_letter_code
_entity_poly.pdbx_strand_id
1 'polypeptide(L)'
;MPPMPNPPVPDDAVAAFQIEGEPVRGRLARLGPSVDEILRAHDYPEPVANLLGEACALAALVGSNLKFDGRLIVEARGNGPVRFVVADYDTSGGLRGYCGFDAEAVAAAAQGFARPGARSLLGDGHFMMTVDQGPDMDRYQGVTAIEGETLALCAEQYFAQSEQTPTRVRLAVGQADQGQGARWRAGGMLIQNIAEDEARGPTAEAWTRTQAFFETVGEDELIDPLLSSQQLLFRLFHEDGVRVFGSQPLRAFCRCSQERIEGVLKSFDAADRDGMIEPDGKIHVTCEYCSKLYAVEPEALETANVD
;
A
#
# COMPACT_ATOMS: atom_id res chain seq x y z
N MET A 1 28.79 8.95 -26.97
CA MET A 1 28.59 9.52 -25.63
C MET A 1 27.78 8.48 -24.85
N PRO A 2 28.26 7.90 -23.74
CA PRO A 2 27.43 6.98 -22.96
C PRO A 2 26.18 7.75 -22.48
N PRO A 3 25.01 7.11 -22.42
CA PRO A 3 23.81 7.76 -21.93
C PRO A 3 24.08 8.27 -20.50
N MET A 4 23.68 9.51 -20.24
CA MET A 4 23.76 10.08 -18.89
C MET A 4 22.98 9.17 -17.94
N PRO A 5 23.51 8.82 -16.76
CA PRO A 5 22.75 8.05 -15.79
C PRO A 5 21.47 8.82 -15.47
N ASN A 6 20.33 8.12 -15.51
CA ASN A 6 19.07 8.70 -15.04
C ASN A 6 19.26 9.25 -13.62
N PRO A 7 18.66 10.39 -13.29
CA PRO A 7 18.73 10.91 -11.93
C PRO A 7 18.20 9.82 -10.95
N PRO A 8 18.76 9.75 -9.74
CA PRO A 8 18.33 8.77 -8.77
C PRO A 8 16.82 8.89 -8.52
N VAL A 9 16.13 7.74 -8.47
CA VAL A 9 14.70 7.73 -8.12
C VAL A 9 14.60 8.18 -6.67
N PRO A 10 13.88 9.25 -6.38
CA PRO A 10 13.74 9.77 -5.03
C PRO A 10 12.98 8.77 -4.13
N ASP A 11 13.11 8.91 -2.84
CA ASP A 11 12.17 8.33 -1.88
C ASP A 11 10.74 8.84 -2.18
N ASP A 12 9.74 8.08 -1.71
CA ASP A 12 8.34 8.31 -2.06
C ASP A 12 8.10 8.28 -3.57
N ALA A 13 8.51 7.16 -4.16
CA ALA A 13 8.33 6.92 -5.59
C ALA A 13 8.19 5.43 -5.93
N VAL A 14 7.52 5.17 -7.05
CA VAL A 14 7.53 3.87 -7.71
C VAL A 14 8.26 3.98 -9.04
N ALA A 15 9.27 3.13 -9.23
CA ALA A 15 9.96 2.96 -10.50
C ALA A 15 9.45 1.70 -11.21
N ALA A 16 9.00 1.84 -12.44
CA ALA A 16 8.73 0.70 -13.30
C ALA A 16 10.04 0.28 -14.01
N PHE A 17 10.23 -1.02 -14.18
CA PHE A 17 11.38 -1.55 -14.92
C PHE A 17 11.00 -2.77 -15.77
N GLN A 18 11.89 -3.11 -16.68
CA GLN A 18 11.78 -4.31 -17.54
C GLN A 18 13.16 -4.92 -17.69
N ILE A 19 13.25 -6.24 -17.69
CA ILE A 19 14.47 -6.97 -18.04
C ILE A 19 14.61 -6.95 -19.56
N GLU A 20 15.79 -6.55 -20.06
CA GLU A 20 16.00 -6.38 -21.50
C GLU A 20 16.02 -7.73 -22.21
N GLY A 21 15.26 -7.80 -23.30
CA GLY A 21 15.13 -9.05 -24.09
C GLY A 21 14.28 -10.14 -23.45
N GLU A 22 13.81 -9.95 -22.22
CA GLU A 22 13.04 -10.95 -21.47
C GLU A 22 11.58 -10.50 -21.24
N PRO A 23 10.64 -11.45 -21.14
CA PRO A 23 9.22 -11.15 -20.94
C PRO A 23 8.89 -10.84 -19.48
N VAL A 24 9.77 -10.17 -18.76
CA VAL A 24 9.61 -9.84 -17.35
C VAL A 24 9.58 -8.33 -17.17
N ARG A 25 8.54 -7.87 -16.52
CA ARG A 25 8.41 -6.48 -16.05
C ARG A 25 8.34 -6.44 -14.52
N GLY A 26 8.73 -5.32 -13.95
CA GLY A 26 8.65 -5.15 -12.50
C GLY A 26 8.41 -3.72 -12.07
N ARG A 27 8.20 -3.58 -10.79
CA ARG A 27 8.11 -2.31 -10.08
C ARG A 27 8.88 -2.37 -8.78
N LEU A 28 9.48 -1.26 -8.43
CA LEU A 28 10.15 -1.05 -7.15
C LEU A 28 9.56 0.20 -6.50
N ALA A 29 8.89 0.03 -5.37
CA ALA A 29 8.35 1.11 -4.54
C ALA A 29 9.30 1.39 -3.37
N ARG A 30 9.50 2.67 -3.10
CA ARG A 30 10.25 3.14 -1.93
C ARG A 30 9.45 4.24 -1.25
N LEU A 31 9.12 4.02 0.01
CA LEU A 31 8.30 4.89 0.83
C LEU A 31 9.14 5.34 2.04
N GLY A 32 9.30 6.63 2.17
CA GLY A 32 9.97 7.28 3.30
C GLY A 32 9.00 8.21 4.04
N PRO A 33 9.08 9.54 3.82
CA PRO A 33 8.20 10.50 4.46
C PRO A 33 6.71 10.16 4.39
N SER A 34 6.23 9.67 3.24
CA SER A 34 4.80 9.34 3.07
C SER A 34 4.33 8.24 4.01
N VAL A 35 5.10 7.15 4.14
CA VAL A 35 4.73 6.06 5.03
C VAL A 35 4.95 6.42 6.51
N ASP A 36 5.98 7.22 6.82
CA ASP A 36 6.20 7.71 8.19
C ASP A 36 5.01 8.57 8.67
N GLU A 37 4.47 9.43 7.82
CA GLU A 37 3.27 10.22 8.11
C GLU A 37 2.06 9.32 8.36
N ILE A 38 1.82 8.32 7.51
CA ILE A 38 0.69 7.39 7.64
C ILE A 38 0.79 6.58 8.93
N LEU A 39 1.96 6.00 9.22
CA LEU A 39 2.15 5.13 10.37
C LEU A 39 2.18 5.89 11.70
N ARG A 40 2.58 7.16 11.70
CA ARG A 40 2.55 8.03 12.89
C ARG A 40 1.22 8.72 13.13
N ALA A 41 0.26 8.60 12.22
CA ALA A 41 -1.07 9.15 12.44
C ALA A 41 -1.81 8.48 13.63
N HIS A 42 -1.34 7.30 14.03
CA HIS A 42 -1.87 6.52 15.15
C HIS A 42 -0.73 5.90 15.97
N ASP A 43 -1.02 5.54 17.20
CA ASP A 43 -0.08 4.81 18.09
C ASP A 43 -0.14 3.30 17.79
N TYR A 44 0.23 2.91 16.55
CA TYR A 44 0.26 1.51 16.18
C TYR A 44 1.37 0.74 16.90
N PRO A 45 1.07 -0.44 17.51
CA PRO A 45 2.10 -1.39 17.87
C PRO A 45 2.94 -1.77 16.64
N GLU A 46 4.23 -2.03 16.85
CA GLU A 46 5.16 -2.34 15.75
C GLU A 46 4.66 -3.42 14.78
N PRO A 47 4.06 -4.56 15.21
CA PRO A 47 3.49 -5.55 14.29
C PRO A 47 2.39 -4.99 13.38
N VAL A 48 1.55 -4.10 13.91
CA VAL A 48 0.47 -3.46 13.15
C VAL A 48 1.03 -2.42 12.18
N ALA A 49 2.01 -1.63 12.61
CA ALA A 49 2.72 -0.67 11.75
C ALA A 49 3.42 -1.39 10.57
N ASN A 50 4.06 -2.53 10.84
CA ASN A 50 4.68 -3.36 9.80
C ASN A 50 3.64 -3.84 8.79
N LEU A 51 2.54 -4.43 9.24
CA LEU A 51 1.46 -4.91 8.37
C LEU A 51 0.86 -3.79 7.50
N LEU A 52 0.63 -2.61 8.09
CA LEU A 52 0.10 -1.45 7.37
C LEU A 52 1.11 -0.89 6.36
N GLY A 53 2.39 -0.82 6.72
CA GLY A 53 3.45 -0.38 5.82
C GLY A 53 3.61 -1.33 4.62
N GLU A 54 3.50 -2.65 4.83
CA GLU A 54 3.46 -3.65 3.75
C GLU A 54 2.25 -3.42 2.83
N ALA A 55 1.07 -3.17 3.40
CA ALA A 55 -0.13 -2.88 2.62
C ALA A 55 0.01 -1.60 1.78
N CYS A 56 0.63 -0.55 2.34
CA CYS A 56 0.93 0.70 1.63
C CYS A 56 1.92 0.47 0.47
N ALA A 57 3.00 -0.27 0.70
CA ALA A 57 3.96 -0.59 -0.35
C ALA A 57 3.31 -1.43 -1.47
N LEU A 58 2.49 -2.41 -1.10
CA LEU A 58 1.76 -3.24 -2.07
C LEU A 58 0.76 -2.41 -2.89
N ALA A 59 -0.01 -1.53 -2.24
CA ALA A 59 -0.95 -0.64 -2.92
C ALA A 59 -0.24 0.27 -3.92
N ALA A 60 0.92 0.81 -3.57
CA ALA A 60 1.74 1.62 -4.48
C ALA A 60 2.27 0.79 -5.67
N LEU A 61 2.81 -0.42 -5.42
CA LEU A 61 3.33 -1.31 -6.47
C LEU A 61 2.26 -1.67 -7.51
N VAL A 62 1.09 -2.10 -7.05
CA VAL A 62 0.02 -2.56 -7.93
C VAL A 62 -0.74 -1.39 -8.54
N GLY A 63 -1.07 -0.39 -7.73
CA GLY A 63 -1.85 0.78 -8.15
C GLY A 63 -1.15 1.63 -9.20
N SER A 64 0.18 1.74 -9.14
CA SER A 64 0.98 2.46 -10.15
C SER A 64 0.92 1.84 -11.56
N ASN A 65 0.30 0.65 -11.71
CA ASN A 65 0.05 0.01 -13.01
C ASN A 65 -1.25 0.46 -13.68
N LEU A 66 -2.13 1.15 -12.95
CA LEU A 66 -3.38 1.62 -13.51
C LEU A 66 -3.10 2.64 -14.63
N LYS A 67 -3.81 2.47 -15.75
CA LYS A 67 -3.64 3.31 -16.96
C LYS A 67 -4.76 4.35 -17.13
N PHE A 68 -5.58 4.52 -16.11
CA PHE A 68 -6.73 5.42 -16.07
C PHE A 68 -6.75 6.14 -14.72
N ASP A 69 -7.45 7.24 -14.63
CA ASP A 69 -7.65 7.94 -13.37
C ASP A 69 -8.58 7.14 -12.47
N GLY A 70 -8.06 6.77 -11.30
CA GLY A 70 -8.80 5.92 -10.39
C GLY A 70 -7.99 5.55 -9.16
N ARG A 71 -8.42 4.48 -8.50
CA ARG A 71 -7.84 4.02 -7.24
C ARG A 71 -7.69 2.53 -7.20
N LEU A 72 -6.65 2.08 -6.52
CA LEU A 72 -6.53 0.73 -6.03
C LEU A 72 -6.69 0.73 -4.52
N ILE A 73 -7.52 -0.17 -4.02
CA ILE A 73 -7.68 -0.45 -2.60
C ILE A 73 -7.18 -1.86 -2.36
N VAL A 74 -6.17 -2.00 -1.53
CA VAL A 74 -5.69 -3.27 -0.99
C VAL A 74 -6.27 -3.42 0.40
N GLU A 75 -6.97 -4.49 0.65
CA GLU A 75 -7.63 -4.76 1.93
C GLU A 75 -7.45 -6.22 2.34
N ALA A 76 -7.18 -6.46 3.62
CA ALA A 76 -7.27 -7.78 4.22
C ALA A 76 -8.11 -7.70 5.49
N ARG A 77 -9.07 -8.61 5.63
CA ARG A 77 -9.96 -8.73 6.79
C ARG A 77 -9.91 -10.14 7.34
N GLY A 78 -9.90 -10.25 8.66
CA GLY A 78 -9.88 -11.54 9.30
C GLY A 78 -10.46 -11.53 10.72
N ASN A 79 -10.38 -12.68 11.38
CA ASN A 79 -10.88 -12.89 12.74
C ASN A 79 -9.77 -12.86 13.80
N GLY A 80 -8.57 -12.44 13.41
CA GLY A 80 -7.41 -12.35 14.30
C GLY A 80 -7.33 -11.03 15.09
N PRO A 81 -6.20 -10.80 15.78
CA PRO A 81 -5.93 -9.58 16.54
C PRO A 81 -6.05 -8.28 15.73
N VAL A 82 -5.70 -8.32 14.44
CA VAL A 82 -5.96 -7.26 13.48
C VAL A 82 -7.21 -7.65 12.70
N ARG A 83 -8.29 -6.88 12.89
CA ARG A 83 -9.58 -7.15 12.23
C ARG A 83 -9.55 -6.83 10.75
N PHE A 84 -8.80 -5.79 10.39
CA PHE A 84 -8.56 -5.42 9.00
C PHE A 84 -7.34 -4.50 8.86
N VAL A 85 -6.73 -4.56 7.70
CA VAL A 85 -5.78 -3.58 7.20
C VAL A 85 -6.28 -3.10 5.84
N VAL A 86 -6.21 -1.80 5.58
CA VAL A 86 -6.58 -1.20 4.30
C VAL A 86 -5.56 -0.16 3.90
N ALA A 87 -5.16 -0.20 2.63
CA ALA A 87 -4.34 0.82 2.00
C ALA A 87 -4.94 1.23 0.65
N ASP A 88 -5.07 2.53 0.42
CA ASP A 88 -5.55 3.11 -0.82
C ASP A 88 -4.41 3.81 -1.55
N TYR A 89 -4.29 3.56 -2.84
CA TYR A 89 -3.49 4.33 -3.77
C TYR A 89 -4.38 5.00 -4.80
N ASP A 90 -4.20 6.28 -5.08
CA ASP A 90 -4.80 6.94 -6.23
C ASP A 90 -3.76 7.29 -7.30
N THR A 91 -4.19 7.38 -8.56
CA THR A 91 -3.30 7.57 -9.71
C THR A 91 -2.60 8.94 -9.75
N SER A 92 -2.97 9.86 -8.85
CA SER A 92 -2.21 11.11 -8.63
C SER A 92 -1.00 10.91 -7.70
N GLY A 93 -0.74 9.67 -7.26
CA GLY A 93 0.32 9.31 -6.32
C GLY A 93 -0.07 9.46 -4.85
N GLY A 94 -1.34 9.67 -4.56
CA GLY A 94 -1.85 9.75 -3.20
C GLY A 94 -1.92 8.37 -2.54
N LEU A 95 -1.40 8.26 -1.31
CA LEU A 95 -1.39 7.04 -0.53
C LEU A 95 -1.95 7.32 0.86
N ARG A 96 -2.78 6.40 1.37
CA ARG A 96 -3.26 6.40 2.76
C ARG A 96 -3.53 4.98 3.21
N GLY A 97 -3.55 4.75 4.51
CA GLY A 97 -3.85 3.45 5.06
C GLY A 97 -4.36 3.53 6.49
N TYR A 98 -5.01 2.47 6.94
CA TYR A 98 -5.56 2.34 8.28
C TYR A 98 -5.69 0.87 8.69
N CYS A 99 -5.50 0.59 9.99
CA CYS A 99 -5.70 -0.73 10.58
C CYS A 99 -6.68 -0.66 11.75
N GLY A 100 -7.63 -1.60 11.79
CA GLY A 100 -8.46 -1.86 12.96
C GLY A 100 -7.92 -3.07 13.73
N PHE A 101 -7.54 -2.89 14.99
CA PHE A 101 -6.88 -3.92 15.78
C PHE A 101 -7.32 -3.91 17.25
N ASP A 102 -7.01 -4.99 17.96
CA ASP A 102 -7.11 -5.11 19.41
C ASP A 102 -5.68 -5.14 19.99
N ALA A 103 -5.33 -4.13 20.77
CA ALA A 103 -3.97 -3.93 21.26
C ALA A 103 -3.48 -5.06 22.17
N GLU A 104 -4.37 -5.58 23.06
CA GLU A 104 -4.03 -6.67 23.98
C GLU A 104 -3.84 -7.98 23.22
N ALA A 105 -4.72 -8.26 22.27
CA ALA A 105 -4.62 -9.45 21.43
C ALA A 105 -3.38 -9.40 20.51
N VAL A 106 -3.02 -8.24 19.95
CA VAL A 106 -1.79 -8.04 19.18
C VAL A 106 -0.57 -8.30 20.05
N ALA A 107 -0.53 -7.74 21.27
CA ALA A 107 0.58 -7.96 22.20
C ALA A 107 0.74 -9.44 22.56
N ALA A 108 -0.36 -10.17 22.73
CA ALA A 108 -0.36 -11.61 23.00
C ALA A 108 0.13 -12.41 21.78
N ALA A 109 -0.33 -12.08 20.58
CA ALA A 109 0.08 -12.74 19.34
C ALA A 109 1.55 -12.49 18.98
N ALA A 110 2.12 -11.36 19.41
CA ALA A 110 3.52 -11.04 19.19
C ALA A 110 4.48 -11.79 20.14
N GLN A 111 3.97 -12.43 21.21
CA GLN A 111 4.81 -13.16 22.15
C GLN A 111 5.46 -14.38 21.48
N GLY A 112 6.78 -14.43 21.52
CA GLY A 112 7.55 -15.54 20.95
C GLY A 112 7.89 -15.41 19.46
N PHE A 113 7.46 -14.34 18.80
CA PHE A 113 7.82 -14.03 17.41
C PHE A 113 8.63 -12.74 17.36
N ALA A 114 9.76 -12.77 16.64
CA ALA A 114 10.50 -11.54 16.35
C ALA A 114 9.65 -10.58 15.47
N ARG A 115 8.87 -11.16 14.56
CA ARG A 115 7.93 -10.44 13.66
C ARG A 115 6.76 -11.36 13.30
N PRO A 116 5.58 -11.17 13.89
CA PRO A 116 4.40 -11.96 13.50
C PRO A 116 3.98 -11.61 12.07
N GLY A 117 3.69 -12.63 11.26
CA GLY A 117 3.26 -12.48 9.88
C GLY A 117 1.79 -12.10 9.75
N ALA A 118 1.36 -11.83 8.51
CA ALA A 118 -0.02 -11.44 8.21
C ALA A 118 -1.04 -12.48 8.70
N ARG A 119 -0.76 -13.78 8.51
CA ARG A 119 -1.63 -14.85 8.98
C ARG A 119 -1.82 -14.85 10.50
N SER A 120 -0.74 -14.64 11.25
CA SER A 120 -0.80 -14.59 12.72
C SER A 120 -1.58 -13.38 13.23
N LEU A 121 -1.53 -12.27 12.52
CA LEU A 121 -2.22 -11.03 12.89
C LEU A 121 -3.67 -10.99 12.42
N LEU A 122 -3.96 -11.43 11.22
CA LEU A 122 -5.29 -11.37 10.60
C LEU A 122 -6.13 -12.62 10.89
N GLY A 123 -5.49 -13.78 11.16
CA GLY A 123 -6.21 -15.04 11.31
C GLY A 123 -6.81 -15.53 10.00
N ASP A 124 -7.94 -16.27 10.11
CA ASP A 124 -8.70 -16.68 8.93
C ASP A 124 -9.50 -15.51 8.38
N GLY A 125 -9.48 -15.34 7.06
CA GLY A 125 -10.12 -14.20 6.46
C GLY A 125 -9.92 -14.11 4.95
N HIS A 126 -10.03 -12.87 4.43
CA HIS A 126 -9.98 -12.60 3.00
C HIS A 126 -9.00 -11.46 2.70
N PHE A 127 -8.25 -11.65 1.62
CA PHE A 127 -7.44 -10.63 0.98
C PHE A 127 -8.17 -10.16 -0.29
N MET A 128 -8.25 -8.84 -0.49
CA MET A 128 -9.01 -8.22 -1.56
C MET A 128 -8.22 -7.12 -2.24
N MET A 129 -8.37 -7.02 -3.56
CA MET A 129 -7.97 -5.84 -4.32
C MET A 129 -9.17 -5.29 -5.05
N THR A 130 -9.45 -4.00 -4.87
CA THR A 130 -10.56 -3.31 -5.52
C THR A 130 -10.01 -2.18 -6.39
N VAL A 131 -10.37 -2.21 -7.67
CA VAL A 131 -10.11 -1.13 -8.63
C VAL A 131 -11.38 -0.28 -8.74
N ASP A 132 -11.25 1.00 -8.41
CA ASP A 132 -12.35 1.99 -8.47
C ASP A 132 -12.01 3.06 -9.50
N GLN A 133 -12.73 3.06 -10.61
CA GLN A 133 -12.54 3.97 -11.75
C GLN A 133 -13.44 5.22 -11.66
N GLY A 134 -14.11 5.44 -10.53
CA GLY A 134 -15.00 6.57 -10.31
C GLY A 134 -16.48 6.20 -10.35
N PRO A 135 -17.37 7.21 -10.20
CA PRO A 135 -18.80 6.97 -9.98
C PRO A 135 -19.55 6.39 -11.19
N ASP A 136 -19.02 6.57 -12.41
CA ASP A 136 -19.69 6.15 -13.65
C ASP A 136 -19.25 4.75 -14.12
N MET A 137 -18.39 4.08 -13.37
CA MET A 137 -17.85 2.78 -13.72
C MET A 137 -18.06 1.77 -12.59
N ASP A 138 -18.33 0.52 -12.97
CA ASP A 138 -18.41 -0.57 -12.00
C ASP A 138 -17.03 -0.81 -11.35
N ARG A 139 -17.05 -1.07 -10.05
CA ARG A 139 -15.85 -1.47 -9.32
C ARG A 139 -15.49 -2.90 -9.67
N TYR A 140 -14.24 -3.10 -10.07
CA TYR A 140 -13.69 -4.46 -10.18
C TYR A 140 -13.10 -4.86 -8.83
N GLN A 141 -13.49 -6.02 -8.31
CA GLN A 141 -12.98 -6.56 -7.06
C GLN A 141 -12.66 -8.04 -7.22
N GLY A 142 -11.44 -8.40 -6.85
CA GLY A 142 -11.03 -9.79 -6.67
C GLY A 142 -10.85 -10.08 -5.18
N VAL A 143 -11.17 -11.30 -4.79
CA VAL A 143 -11.13 -11.77 -3.39
C VAL A 143 -10.50 -13.15 -3.34
N THR A 144 -9.55 -13.35 -2.41
CA THR A 144 -8.94 -14.66 -2.11
C THR A 144 -8.91 -14.91 -0.61
N ALA A 145 -8.80 -16.16 -0.18
CA ALA A 145 -8.59 -16.47 1.23
C ALA A 145 -7.19 -16.02 1.69
N ILE A 146 -7.03 -15.71 2.97
CA ILE A 146 -5.72 -15.47 3.59
C ILE A 146 -5.10 -16.83 3.90
N GLU A 147 -4.28 -17.36 2.98
CA GLU A 147 -3.54 -18.62 3.15
C GLU A 147 -2.04 -18.38 3.32
N GLY A 148 -1.54 -17.24 2.83
CA GLY A 148 -0.14 -16.86 2.93
C GLY A 148 0.25 -16.33 4.31
N GLU A 149 1.47 -16.68 4.75
CA GLU A 149 2.03 -16.18 6.00
C GLU A 149 2.32 -14.67 5.98
N THR A 150 2.47 -14.07 4.78
CA THR A 150 2.74 -12.64 4.58
C THR A 150 1.75 -12.03 3.60
N LEU A 151 1.58 -10.70 3.61
CA LEU A 151 0.78 -10.00 2.60
C LEU A 151 1.34 -10.17 1.18
N ALA A 152 2.65 -10.32 1.04
CA ALA A 152 3.29 -10.62 -0.23
C ALA A 152 2.78 -11.94 -0.83
N LEU A 153 2.74 -13.00 -0.03
CA LEU A 153 2.20 -14.31 -0.46
C LEU A 153 0.70 -14.25 -0.76
N CYS A 154 -0.08 -13.49 0.02
CA CYS A 154 -1.49 -13.27 -0.28
C CYS A 154 -1.69 -12.56 -1.63
N ALA A 155 -0.84 -11.59 -1.96
CA ALA A 155 -0.87 -10.90 -3.24
C ALA A 155 -0.45 -11.82 -4.40
N GLU A 156 0.59 -12.65 -4.24
CA GLU A 156 1.00 -13.63 -5.24
C GLU A 156 -0.13 -14.62 -5.54
N GLN A 157 -0.80 -15.12 -4.51
CA GLN A 157 -1.97 -16.00 -4.65
C GLN A 157 -3.11 -15.30 -5.38
N TYR A 158 -3.39 -14.04 -5.04
CA TYR A 158 -4.40 -13.24 -5.74
C TYR A 158 -4.10 -13.13 -7.24
N PHE A 159 -2.86 -12.79 -7.62
CA PHE A 159 -2.48 -12.70 -9.02
C PHE A 159 -2.56 -14.04 -9.76
N ALA A 160 -2.23 -15.14 -9.09
CA ALA A 160 -2.33 -16.47 -9.66
C ALA A 160 -3.79 -16.88 -9.91
N GLN A 161 -4.69 -16.59 -8.98
CA GLN A 161 -6.10 -17.03 -9.03
C GLN A 161 -7.00 -16.09 -9.85
N SER A 162 -6.84 -14.76 -9.66
CA SER A 162 -7.74 -13.77 -10.23
C SER A 162 -7.24 -13.20 -11.55
N GLU A 163 -5.93 -13.00 -11.69
CA GLU A 163 -5.32 -12.36 -12.88
C GLU A 163 -4.59 -13.35 -13.80
N GLN A 164 -4.40 -14.59 -13.34
CA GLN A 164 -3.66 -15.64 -14.06
C GLN A 164 -2.26 -15.16 -14.53
N THR A 165 -1.66 -14.25 -13.79
CA THR A 165 -0.35 -13.66 -14.11
C THR A 165 0.67 -14.14 -13.08
N PRO A 166 1.70 -14.90 -13.50
CA PRO A 166 2.78 -15.29 -12.62
C PRO A 166 3.46 -14.04 -12.04
N THR A 167 3.37 -13.89 -10.74
CA THR A 167 3.81 -12.70 -10.01
C THR A 167 4.61 -13.10 -8.79
N ARG A 168 5.69 -12.38 -8.51
CA ARG A 168 6.41 -12.46 -7.24
C ARG A 168 6.40 -11.10 -6.58
N VAL A 169 6.22 -11.10 -5.27
CA VAL A 169 6.15 -9.87 -4.46
C VAL A 169 7.08 -9.99 -3.26
N ARG A 170 7.84 -8.95 -2.99
CA ARG A 170 8.62 -8.81 -1.76
C ARG A 170 8.32 -7.47 -1.13
N LEU A 171 8.06 -7.47 0.16
CA LEU A 171 7.70 -6.28 0.92
C LEU A 171 8.63 -6.20 2.14
N ALA A 172 8.95 -5.00 2.55
CA ALA A 172 9.73 -4.74 3.74
C ALA A 172 9.24 -3.47 4.44
N VAL A 173 9.25 -3.48 5.76
CA VAL A 173 8.96 -2.32 6.60
C VAL A 173 9.93 -2.31 7.76
N GLY A 174 10.38 -1.15 8.16
CA GLY A 174 11.27 -0.98 9.30
C GLY A 174 11.51 0.48 9.61
N GLN A 175 12.38 0.75 10.54
CA GLN A 175 12.78 2.09 10.90
C GLN A 175 14.24 2.32 10.51
N ALA A 176 14.54 3.50 9.98
CA ALA A 176 15.91 3.95 9.69
C ALA A 176 16.15 5.33 10.29
N ASP A 177 17.34 5.54 10.86
CA ASP A 177 17.76 6.84 11.37
C ASP A 177 18.83 7.45 10.44
N GLN A 178 18.50 8.61 9.88
CA GLN A 178 19.41 9.41 9.06
C GLN A 178 19.99 10.62 9.83
N GLY A 179 20.05 10.53 11.16
CA GLY A 179 20.53 11.61 12.03
C GLY A 179 19.46 12.60 12.47
N GLN A 180 18.17 12.30 12.20
CA GLN A 180 17.02 13.09 12.63
C GLN A 180 16.03 12.28 13.50
N GLY A 181 16.48 11.16 14.04
CA GLY A 181 15.67 10.17 14.75
C GLY A 181 15.09 9.10 13.81
N ALA A 182 14.70 7.99 14.43
CA ALA A 182 14.18 6.83 13.69
C ALA A 182 12.86 7.18 12.99
N ARG A 183 12.80 6.90 11.70
CA ARG A 183 11.64 7.11 10.82
C ARG A 183 11.21 5.82 10.18
N TRP A 184 9.90 5.63 10.05
CA TRP A 184 9.34 4.50 9.34
C TRP A 184 9.68 4.57 7.84
N ARG A 185 9.98 3.41 7.32
CA ARG A 185 10.20 3.21 5.89
C ARG A 185 9.49 1.94 5.46
N ALA A 186 8.99 1.93 4.24
CA ALA A 186 8.50 0.73 3.60
C ALA A 186 9.07 0.64 2.19
N GLY A 187 9.25 -0.54 1.71
CA GLY A 187 9.70 -0.80 0.35
C GLY A 187 9.08 -2.07 -0.18
N GLY A 188 9.07 -2.21 -1.47
CA GLY A 188 8.61 -3.44 -2.09
C GLY A 188 9.06 -3.55 -3.53
N MET A 189 9.22 -4.79 -3.97
CA MET A 189 9.47 -5.13 -5.35
C MET A 189 8.42 -6.14 -5.81
N LEU A 190 7.94 -5.92 -7.02
CA LEU A 190 7.03 -6.82 -7.72
C LEU A 190 7.61 -7.12 -9.09
N ILE A 191 7.64 -8.41 -9.48
CA ILE A 191 7.95 -8.86 -10.84
C ILE A 191 6.81 -9.69 -11.39
N GLN A 192 6.56 -9.56 -12.69
CA GLN A 192 5.51 -10.28 -13.40
C GLN A 192 6.04 -10.85 -14.70
N ASN A 193 5.70 -12.11 -14.96
CA ASN A 193 5.92 -12.70 -16.26
C ASN A 193 4.86 -12.19 -17.25
N ILE A 194 5.30 -11.57 -18.34
CA ILE A 194 4.40 -11.14 -19.41
C ILE A 194 4.07 -12.38 -20.25
N ALA A 195 2.81 -12.54 -20.61
CA ALA A 195 2.36 -13.68 -21.40
C ALA A 195 3.22 -13.92 -22.64
N GLU A 196 3.42 -15.18 -22.96
CA GLU A 196 4.08 -15.62 -24.20
C GLU A 196 3.32 -15.08 -25.42
N ASP A 197 4.06 -14.62 -26.42
CA ASP A 197 3.56 -14.37 -27.75
C ASP A 197 4.48 -15.07 -28.78
N GLU A 198 4.00 -15.25 -30.03
CA GLU A 198 4.77 -15.93 -31.06
C GLU A 198 6.15 -15.30 -31.34
N ALA A 199 6.30 -14.00 -31.02
CA ALA A 199 7.55 -13.28 -31.26
C ALA A 199 8.58 -13.46 -30.13
N ARG A 200 8.14 -13.82 -28.90
CA ARG A 200 8.99 -13.92 -27.71
C ARG A 200 9.49 -15.34 -27.43
N GLY A 201 8.76 -16.36 -27.93
CA GLY A 201 9.10 -17.75 -27.65
C GLY A 201 8.88 -18.17 -26.19
N PRO A 202 9.49 -19.31 -25.75
CA PRO A 202 9.33 -19.85 -24.41
C PRO A 202 9.89 -18.89 -23.34
N THR A 203 9.09 -18.56 -22.33
CA THR A 203 9.42 -17.58 -21.28
C THR A 203 9.84 -18.20 -19.94
N ALA A 204 9.68 -19.53 -19.81
CA ALA A 204 9.84 -20.24 -18.54
C ALA A 204 11.28 -20.17 -17.97
N GLU A 205 12.30 -20.24 -18.83
CA GLU A 205 13.70 -20.18 -18.38
C GLU A 205 14.06 -18.78 -17.86
N ALA A 206 13.67 -17.74 -18.62
CA ALA A 206 13.86 -16.35 -18.24
C ALA A 206 13.16 -16.01 -16.93
N TRP A 207 11.93 -16.48 -16.76
CA TRP A 207 11.17 -16.32 -15.54
C TRP A 207 11.84 -16.98 -14.35
N THR A 208 12.29 -18.24 -14.49
CA THR A 208 12.99 -18.97 -13.42
C THR A 208 14.28 -18.26 -13.00
N ARG A 209 15.06 -17.77 -13.99
CA ARG A 209 16.30 -17.03 -13.70
C ARG A 209 16.02 -15.71 -13.00
N THR A 210 15.03 -14.94 -13.48
CA THR A 210 14.64 -13.67 -12.84
C THR A 210 14.15 -13.88 -11.41
N GLN A 211 13.37 -14.95 -11.15
CA GLN A 211 12.96 -15.31 -9.80
C GLN A 211 14.17 -15.60 -8.90
N ALA A 212 15.18 -16.32 -9.39
CA ALA A 212 16.38 -16.60 -8.60
C ALA A 212 17.12 -15.33 -8.17
N PHE A 213 17.24 -14.33 -9.05
CA PHE A 213 17.79 -13.02 -8.69
C PHE A 213 16.87 -12.26 -7.72
N PHE A 214 15.58 -12.26 -7.98
CA PHE A 214 14.58 -11.61 -7.11
C PHE A 214 14.62 -12.15 -5.68
N GLU A 215 14.80 -13.44 -5.48
CA GLU A 215 14.89 -14.07 -4.15
C GLU A 215 16.11 -13.60 -3.35
N THR A 216 17.12 -13.02 -4.00
CA THR A 216 18.31 -12.48 -3.32
C THR A 216 18.11 -11.08 -2.74
N VAL A 217 16.97 -10.44 -2.99
CA VAL A 217 16.68 -9.11 -2.44
C VAL A 217 16.52 -9.18 -0.93
N GLY A 218 17.34 -8.45 -0.20
CA GLY A 218 17.22 -8.29 1.25
C GLY A 218 16.08 -7.34 1.62
N GLU A 219 15.41 -7.59 2.73
CA GLU A 219 14.40 -6.65 3.26
C GLU A 219 15.04 -5.30 3.64
N ASP A 220 16.25 -5.36 4.21
CA ASP A 220 17.06 -4.20 4.54
C ASP A 220 17.38 -3.34 3.32
N GLU A 221 17.68 -3.96 2.16
CA GLU A 221 17.94 -3.24 0.92
C GLU A 221 16.72 -2.48 0.38
N LEU A 222 15.52 -3.03 0.59
CA LEU A 222 14.27 -2.38 0.17
C LEU A 222 13.97 -1.10 0.95
N ILE A 223 14.44 -1.00 2.20
CA ILE A 223 14.19 0.13 3.07
C ILE A 223 15.44 1.00 3.33
N ASP A 224 16.63 0.61 2.84
CA ASP A 224 17.87 1.37 3.03
C ASP A 224 17.80 2.74 2.33
N PRO A 225 17.82 3.86 3.08
CA PRO A 225 17.73 5.19 2.49
C PRO A 225 18.97 5.60 1.68
N LEU A 226 20.08 4.88 1.82
CA LEU A 226 21.34 5.16 1.13
C LEU A 226 21.48 4.37 -0.17
N LEU A 227 20.74 3.28 -0.35
CA LEU A 227 20.74 2.46 -1.55
C LEU A 227 19.69 2.98 -2.53
N SER A 228 20.11 3.55 -3.67
CA SER A 228 19.15 4.01 -4.67
C SER A 228 18.46 2.84 -5.40
N SER A 229 17.24 3.10 -5.92
CA SER A 229 16.49 2.12 -6.72
C SER A 229 17.29 1.62 -7.92
N GLN A 230 18.05 2.52 -8.59
CA GLN A 230 18.89 2.14 -9.73
C GLN A 230 20.02 1.20 -9.31
N GLN A 231 20.68 1.48 -8.18
CA GLN A 231 21.76 0.61 -7.68
C GLN A 231 21.23 -0.77 -7.31
N LEU A 232 20.07 -0.86 -6.65
CA LEU A 232 19.46 -2.13 -6.32
C LEU A 232 19.09 -2.92 -7.58
N LEU A 233 18.40 -2.30 -8.54
CA LEU A 233 18.02 -2.95 -9.80
C LEU A 233 19.23 -3.36 -10.63
N PHE A 234 20.27 -2.53 -10.69
CA PHE A 234 21.53 -2.86 -11.36
C PHE A 234 22.22 -4.06 -10.69
N ARG A 235 22.32 -4.08 -9.35
CA ARG A 235 22.89 -5.21 -8.62
C ARG A 235 22.20 -6.53 -8.95
N LEU A 236 20.88 -6.50 -9.09
CA LEU A 236 20.09 -7.72 -9.34
C LEU A 236 20.15 -8.19 -10.79
N PHE A 237 20.10 -7.27 -11.74
CA PHE A 237 19.78 -7.60 -13.14
C PHE A 237 20.80 -7.06 -14.16
N HIS A 238 22.01 -6.65 -13.73
CA HIS A 238 23.01 -6.09 -14.64
C HIS A 238 23.48 -7.06 -15.72
N GLU A 239 23.47 -8.37 -15.44
CA GLU A 239 23.88 -9.41 -16.40
C GLU A 239 22.87 -9.56 -17.52
N ASP A 240 21.58 -9.48 -17.22
CA ASP A 240 20.50 -9.60 -18.22
C ASP A 240 20.14 -8.22 -18.84
N GLY A 241 20.63 -7.13 -18.24
CA GLY A 241 20.23 -5.77 -18.57
C GLY A 241 18.87 -5.39 -17.98
N VAL A 242 18.80 -4.17 -17.42
CA VAL A 242 17.56 -3.62 -16.84
C VAL A 242 17.30 -2.23 -17.36
N ARG A 243 16.11 -2.04 -17.93
CA ARG A 243 15.61 -0.74 -18.33
C ARG A 243 14.68 -0.19 -17.26
N VAL A 244 15.04 0.94 -16.67
CA VAL A 244 14.22 1.65 -15.70
C VAL A 244 13.51 2.79 -16.41
N PHE A 245 12.18 2.88 -16.21
CA PHE A 245 11.35 3.95 -16.75
C PHE A 245 11.24 5.10 -15.75
N GLY A 246 10.55 6.18 -16.15
CA GLY A 246 10.29 7.31 -15.26
C GLY A 246 9.58 6.89 -13.96
N SER A 247 9.97 7.48 -12.86
CA SER A 247 9.35 7.23 -11.56
C SER A 247 8.05 8.02 -11.40
N GLN A 248 7.10 7.42 -10.69
CA GLN A 248 5.87 8.08 -10.25
C GLN A 248 6.04 8.51 -8.79
N PRO A 249 5.94 9.80 -8.48
CA PRO A 249 6.05 10.28 -7.10
C PRO A 249 4.85 9.83 -6.27
N LEU A 250 5.11 9.62 -4.99
CA LEU A 250 4.10 9.24 -3.99
C LEU A 250 4.03 10.32 -2.90
N ARG A 251 2.91 10.39 -2.22
CA ARG A 251 2.72 11.24 -1.05
C ARG A 251 1.64 10.68 -0.13
N ALA A 252 1.75 10.93 1.15
CA ALA A 252 0.62 10.73 2.04
C ALA A 252 -0.50 11.70 1.64
N PHE A 253 -1.72 11.18 1.47
CA PHE A 253 -2.86 11.99 1.05
C PHE A 253 -4.17 11.44 1.58
N CYS A 254 -4.73 12.08 2.59
CA CYS A 254 -6.06 11.76 3.05
C CYS A 254 -7.11 12.60 2.33
N ARG A 255 -8.19 11.94 1.91
CA ARG A 255 -9.31 12.58 1.19
C ARG A 255 -10.38 13.15 2.12
N CYS A 256 -10.13 13.18 3.43
CA CYS A 256 -11.05 13.82 4.36
C CYS A 256 -11.07 15.34 4.15
N SER A 257 -12.23 15.91 4.28
CA SER A 257 -12.43 17.36 4.26
C SER A 257 -13.62 17.74 5.13
N GLN A 258 -13.72 19.01 5.50
CA GLN A 258 -14.84 19.54 6.27
C GLN A 258 -16.19 19.20 5.59
N GLU A 259 -16.28 19.44 4.29
CA GLU A 259 -17.51 19.23 3.50
C GLU A 259 -17.90 17.74 3.48
N ARG A 260 -16.92 16.84 3.42
CA ARG A 260 -17.19 15.39 3.47
C ARG A 260 -17.69 14.93 4.82
N ILE A 261 -17.09 15.44 5.90
CA ILE A 261 -17.54 15.15 7.27
C ILE A 261 -18.96 15.67 7.47
N GLU A 262 -19.25 16.92 7.07
CA GLU A 262 -20.59 17.47 7.12
C GLU A 262 -21.58 16.68 6.29
N GLY A 263 -21.18 16.23 5.08
CA GLY A 263 -21.98 15.36 4.24
C GLY A 263 -22.35 14.03 4.91
N VAL A 264 -21.41 13.41 5.63
CA VAL A 264 -21.66 12.19 6.41
C VAL A 264 -22.59 12.51 7.58
N LEU A 265 -22.35 13.58 8.33
CA LEU A 265 -23.20 13.96 9.47
C LEU A 265 -24.63 14.30 9.03
N LYS A 266 -24.84 14.89 7.87
CA LYS A 266 -26.18 15.14 7.30
C LYS A 266 -26.98 13.87 6.98
N SER A 267 -26.33 12.71 6.85
CA SER A 267 -27.00 11.43 6.64
C SER A 267 -27.62 10.83 7.92
N PHE A 268 -27.24 11.34 9.10
CA PHE A 268 -27.86 10.98 10.38
C PHE A 268 -29.14 11.82 10.61
N ASP A 269 -30.08 11.28 11.37
CA ASP A 269 -31.25 12.06 11.75
C ASP A 269 -30.90 13.15 12.80
N ALA A 270 -31.85 14.09 13.03
CA ALA A 270 -31.60 15.22 13.92
C ALA A 270 -31.35 14.77 15.38
N ALA A 271 -32.06 13.75 15.84
CA ALA A 271 -31.93 13.27 17.22
C ALA A 271 -30.56 12.61 17.46
N ASP A 272 -30.05 11.86 16.48
CA ASP A 272 -28.73 11.28 16.52
C ASP A 272 -27.64 12.36 16.52
N ARG A 273 -27.78 13.39 15.68
CA ARG A 273 -26.84 14.52 15.63
C ARG A 273 -26.83 15.32 16.95
N ASP A 274 -28.00 15.57 17.54
CA ASP A 274 -28.10 16.24 18.83
C ASP A 274 -27.36 15.46 19.94
N GLY A 275 -27.41 14.14 19.87
CA GLY A 275 -26.67 13.26 20.80
C GLY A 275 -25.15 13.27 20.61
N MET A 276 -24.64 13.77 19.47
CA MET A 276 -23.20 13.89 19.17
C MET A 276 -22.62 15.25 19.59
N ILE A 277 -23.45 16.22 20.01
CA ILE A 277 -23.00 17.55 20.40
C ILE A 277 -22.25 17.45 21.75
N GLU A 278 -21.01 17.91 21.76
CA GLU A 278 -20.18 17.97 22.96
C GLU A 278 -20.43 19.25 23.79
N PRO A 279 -19.86 19.34 25.02
CA PRO A 279 -20.11 20.50 25.93
C PRO A 279 -19.73 21.87 25.37
N ASP A 280 -18.87 21.93 24.35
CA ASP A 280 -18.49 23.14 23.63
C ASP A 280 -19.49 23.57 22.54
N GLY A 281 -20.57 22.80 22.36
CA GLY A 281 -21.64 23.08 21.40
C GLY A 281 -21.36 22.54 20.00
N LYS A 282 -20.29 21.79 19.78
CA LYS A 282 -19.89 21.28 18.45
C LYS A 282 -19.96 19.76 18.38
N ILE A 283 -19.96 19.24 17.16
CA ILE A 283 -19.78 17.81 16.88
C ILE A 283 -18.32 17.60 16.49
N HIS A 284 -17.59 16.78 17.24
CA HIS A 284 -16.20 16.44 16.94
C HIS A 284 -16.11 15.12 16.20
N VAL A 285 -15.41 15.11 15.06
CA VAL A 285 -15.20 13.91 14.26
C VAL A 285 -13.71 13.76 13.98
N THR A 286 -13.13 12.64 14.38
CA THR A 286 -11.75 12.29 14.05
C THR A 286 -11.71 11.40 12.82
N CYS A 287 -10.92 11.77 11.83
CA CYS A 287 -10.72 10.94 10.63
C CYS A 287 -9.92 9.69 10.99
N GLU A 288 -10.48 8.50 10.75
CA GLU A 288 -9.81 7.22 11.05
C GLU A 288 -8.51 7.01 10.25
N TYR A 289 -8.35 7.60 9.07
CA TYR A 289 -7.12 7.44 8.28
C TYR A 289 -5.96 8.31 8.75
N CYS A 290 -6.19 9.57 9.12
CA CYS A 290 -5.11 10.54 9.38
C CYS A 290 -5.20 11.22 10.73
N SER A 291 -6.11 10.78 11.60
CA SER A 291 -6.35 11.32 12.94
C SER A 291 -6.65 12.84 13.00
N LYS A 292 -6.94 13.47 11.85
CA LYS A 292 -7.32 14.88 11.83
C LYS A 292 -8.68 15.06 12.50
N LEU A 293 -8.72 15.96 13.47
CA LEU A 293 -9.94 16.35 14.16
C LEU A 293 -10.68 17.42 13.36
N TYR A 294 -11.97 17.23 13.20
CA TYR A 294 -12.90 18.18 12.62
C TYR A 294 -13.92 18.60 13.69
N ALA A 295 -14.16 19.89 13.81
CA ALA A 295 -15.22 20.45 14.63
C ALA A 295 -16.30 21.02 13.70
N VAL A 296 -17.53 20.54 13.86
CA VAL A 296 -18.66 20.90 13.01
C VAL A 296 -19.71 21.62 13.87
N GLU A 297 -20.10 22.81 13.43
CA GLU A 297 -21.20 23.55 14.06
C GLU A 297 -22.52 22.86 13.66
N PRO A 298 -23.44 22.57 14.60
CA PRO A 298 -24.73 21.94 14.29
C PRO A 298 -25.53 22.69 13.22
N GLU A 299 -25.46 24.03 13.23
CA GLU A 299 -26.15 24.88 12.27
C GLU A 299 -25.69 24.67 10.80
N ALA A 300 -24.43 24.25 10.59
CA ALA A 300 -23.92 23.93 9.27
C ALA A 300 -24.52 22.62 8.69
N LEU A 301 -25.17 21.83 9.53
CA LEU A 301 -25.83 20.59 9.17
C LEU A 301 -27.34 20.79 8.86
N GLU A 302 -27.89 21.91 9.23
CA GLU A 302 -29.25 22.25 8.86
C GLU A 302 -29.30 22.48 7.35
N THR A 303 -30.16 21.75 6.65
CA THR A 303 -30.44 22.05 5.26
C THR A 303 -31.05 23.44 5.20
N ALA A 304 -30.45 24.36 4.45
CA ALA A 304 -31.13 25.57 4.11
C ALA A 304 -32.48 25.17 3.48
N ASN A 305 -33.59 25.46 4.17
CA ASN A 305 -34.90 25.37 3.57
C ASN A 305 -34.85 26.34 2.38
N VAL A 306 -34.67 25.81 1.17
CA VAL A 306 -34.92 26.55 -0.05
C VAL A 306 -36.42 26.55 -0.20
N ASP A 307 -37.02 27.67 0.18
CA ASP A 307 -38.41 28.04 -0.15
C ASP A 307 -38.63 28.05 -1.68
#